data_1639c456797ec7b8376395019ba8ad91
#
_entry.id   1639c456797ec7b8376395019ba8ad91
#
_cell.length_a   1.000
_cell.length_b   1.000
_cell.length_c   1.000
_cell.angle_alpha   90.00
_cell.angle_beta   90.00
_cell.angle_gamma   90.00
#
_symmetry.space_group_name_H-M   'P 1'
#
loop_
_entity.id
_entity.type
_entity.pdbx_description
1 polymer ?
#
loop_
_entity_poly.entity_id
_entity_poly.type
_entity_poly.pdbx_seq_one_letter_code
_entity_poly.pdbx_strand_id
1 'polypeptide(L)'
;IKAGLFQHMSSIAGAGNYEGVFREDMFDEAKDYLDHPYMQTKHESEKHVREHATMPWRVYRPGVVLGDSKTGEIDKIDGPYYFFKLIQKMRAMLPPWMPGIGIEGGRMNMVPVDFVVDATDHIAHAADKSHNKKAFHLTDPAPLRIGDSLNIFARAAHAPQMALRVNAALFGFIPSSVIKGVSSLPPVRRIKHAVM
;
A
#
# COMPACT_ATOMS: atom_id res chain seq x y z
N ILE A 1 25.10 -1.26 27.40
CA ILE A 1 25.36 -1.13 25.96
C ILE A 1 24.98 0.30 25.57
N LYS A 2 25.90 1.08 25.06
CA LYS A 2 25.59 2.43 24.51
C LYS A 2 25.22 2.24 23.04
N ALA A 3 23.92 2.40 22.71
CA ALA A 3 23.50 2.47 21.32
C ALA A 3 24.00 3.77 20.68
N GLY A 4 24.59 3.69 19.49
CA GLY A 4 25.14 4.86 18.80
C GLY A 4 24.15 5.54 17.85
N LEU A 5 23.10 4.83 17.41
CA LEU A 5 22.10 5.29 16.44
C LEU A 5 20.79 4.56 16.68
N PHE A 6 19.69 5.30 16.67
CA PHE A 6 18.34 4.75 16.72
C PHE A 6 17.76 4.66 15.30
N GLN A 7 17.23 3.50 14.95
CA GLN A 7 16.64 3.26 13.64
C GLN A 7 15.17 2.89 13.79
N HIS A 8 14.28 3.67 13.17
CA HIS A 8 12.84 3.52 13.31
C HIS A 8 12.20 3.12 12.00
N MET A 9 11.53 1.97 11.99
CA MET A 9 10.73 1.53 10.86
C MET A 9 9.30 2.09 10.96
N SER A 10 9.06 3.20 10.25
CA SER A 10 7.76 3.83 10.12
C SER A 10 6.98 3.26 8.91
N SER A 11 6.28 4.07 8.16
CA SER A 11 5.57 3.76 6.91
C SER A 11 5.24 5.03 6.15
N ILE A 12 5.09 4.97 4.83
CA ILE A 12 4.49 6.06 4.06
C ILE A 12 3.05 6.36 4.51
N ALA A 13 2.37 5.41 5.15
CA ALA A 13 1.05 5.62 5.74
C ALA A 13 1.04 6.70 6.84
N GLY A 14 2.20 7.06 7.43
CA GLY A 14 2.33 8.19 8.34
C GLY A 14 2.05 9.56 7.69
N ALA A 15 2.00 9.63 6.35
CA ALA A 15 1.55 10.80 5.60
C ALA A 15 0.01 10.92 5.53
N GLY A 16 -0.73 9.88 5.95
CA GLY A 16 -2.18 9.86 5.85
C GLY A 16 -2.69 10.01 4.42
N ASN A 17 -3.78 10.73 4.28
CA ASN A 17 -4.39 11.07 3.00
C ASN A 17 -3.92 12.44 2.47
N TYR A 18 -2.67 12.83 2.76
CA TYR A 18 -2.12 14.10 2.31
C TYR A 18 -2.25 14.26 0.80
N GLU A 19 -2.80 15.39 0.38
CA GLU A 19 -3.00 15.69 -1.05
C GLU A 19 -1.74 16.35 -1.65
N GLY A 20 -1.14 15.68 -2.64
CA GLY A 20 0.06 16.15 -3.31
C GLY A 20 1.29 15.29 -3.10
N VAL A 21 2.48 15.89 -3.16
CA VAL A 21 3.75 15.19 -2.98
C VAL A 21 4.21 15.33 -1.54
N PHE A 22 4.16 14.25 -0.79
CA PHE A 22 4.72 14.19 0.56
C PHE A 22 6.21 13.80 0.47
N ARG A 23 7.09 14.71 0.87
CA ARG A 23 8.54 14.52 0.79
C ARG A 23 9.13 13.98 2.08
N GLU A 24 10.39 13.54 2.04
CA GLU A 24 11.10 12.99 3.19
C GLU A 24 11.32 13.99 4.32
N ASP A 25 11.47 15.27 3.98
CA ASP A 25 11.62 16.38 4.93
C ASP A 25 10.32 16.78 5.62
N MET A 26 9.16 16.38 5.08
CA MET A 26 7.84 16.68 5.61
C MET A 26 7.45 15.71 6.74
N PHE A 27 6.72 16.24 7.71
CA PHE A 27 6.18 15.46 8.82
C PHE A 27 4.88 16.08 9.38
N ASP A 28 4.94 17.32 9.88
CA ASP A 28 3.81 17.98 10.54
C ASP A 28 2.65 18.29 9.58
N GLU A 29 2.93 18.36 8.28
CA GLU A 29 1.95 18.61 7.23
C GLU A 29 0.94 17.47 7.08
N ALA A 30 1.25 16.28 7.62
CA ALA A 30 0.36 15.12 7.57
C ALA A 30 -0.69 15.10 8.69
N LYS A 31 -0.53 15.88 9.76
CA LYS A 31 -1.32 15.78 11.00
C LYS A 31 -2.85 15.87 10.81
N ASP A 32 -3.30 16.64 9.83
CA ASP A 32 -4.72 16.88 9.55
C ASP A 32 -5.33 15.85 8.57
N TYR A 33 -4.54 14.87 8.12
CA TYR A 33 -4.90 13.88 7.10
C TYR A 33 -4.89 12.43 7.62
N LEU A 34 -4.87 12.25 8.94
CA LEU A 34 -4.71 10.95 9.59
C LEU A 34 -6.08 10.34 9.96
N ASP A 35 -6.86 9.94 8.95
CA ASP A 35 -8.25 9.49 9.14
C ASP A 35 -8.36 8.07 9.69
N HIS A 36 -7.28 7.27 9.60
CA HIS A 36 -7.30 5.87 10.01
C HIS A 36 -6.38 5.61 11.20
N PRO A 37 -6.78 4.80 12.20
CA PRO A 37 -5.97 4.52 13.39
C PRO A 37 -4.53 4.05 13.11
N TYR A 38 -4.34 3.26 12.06
CA TYR A 38 -3.00 2.83 11.64
C TYR A 38 -2.12 4.01 11.20
N MET A 39 -2.68 4.97 10.44
CA MET A 39 -1.96 6.17 10.02
C MET A 39 -1.58 7.02 11.22
N GLN A 40 -2.52 7.20 12.16
CA GLN A 40 -2.30 7.93 13.42
C GLN A 40 -1.17 7.29 14.23
N THR A 41 -1.23 5.98 14.48
CA THR A 41 -0.21 5.29 15.27
C THR A 41 1.17 5.33 14.63
N LYS A 42 1.27 5.23 13.29
CA LYS A 42 2.55 5.36 12.58
C LYS A 42 3.10 6.79 12.66
N HIS A 43 2.25 7.78 12.50
CA HIS A 43 2.64 9.18 12.66
C HIS A 43 3.08 9.49 14.09
N GLU A 44 2.29 9.09 15.09
CA GLU A 44 2.62 9.31 16.52
C GLU A 44 3.91 8.60 16.93
N SER A 45 4.15 7.37 16.46
CA SER A 45 5.38 6.65 16.77
C SER A 45 6.62 7.36 16.20
N GLU A 46 6.53 7.89 14.99
CA GLU A 46 7.59 8.68 14.39
C GLU A 46 7.78 10.02 15.12
N LYS A 47 6.68 10.69 15.49
CA LYS A 47 6.71 11.91 16.32
C LYS A 47 7.47 11.68 17.62
N HIS A 48 7.15 10.59 18.31
CA HIS A 48 7.82 10.23 19.56
C HIS A 48 9.34 10.10 19.40
N VAL A 49 9.80 9.48 18.31
CA VAL A 49 11.23 9.38 17.99
C VAL A 49 11.85 10.76 17.75
N ARG A 50 11.18 11.60 16.96
CA ARG A 50 11.68 12.95 16.62
C ARG A 50 11.82 13.86 17.85
N GLU A 51 10.89 13.78 18.78
CA GLU A 51 10.82 14.64 19.96
C GLU A 51 11.67 14.13 21.13
N HIS A 52 11.77 12.81 21.32
CA HIS A 52 12.33 12.23 22.55
C HIS A 52 13.64 11.46 22.36
N ALA A 53 14.07 11.19 21.13
CA ALA A 53 15.33 10.46 20.95
C ALA A 53 16.53 11.32 21.39
N THR A 54 17.26 10.84 22.39
CA THR A 54 18.46 11.49 22.95
C THR A 54 19.73 11.21 22.14
N MET A 55 19.64 10.29 21.17
CA MET A 55 20.73 9.91 20.27
C MET A 55 20.36 10.23 18.81
N PRO A 56 21.32 10.22 17.88
CA PRO A 56 21.02 10.31 16.46
C PRO A 56 20.01 9.22 16.04
N TRP A 57 19.07 9.57 15.15
CA TRP A 57 18.05 8.65 14.65
C TRP A 57 17.91 8.75 13.14
N ARG A 58 17.42 7.68 12.53
CA ARG A 58 16.99 7.59 11.13
C ARG A 58 15.63 6.93 11.08
N VAL A 59 14.75 7.44 10.22
CA VAL A 59 13.40 6.91 10.02
C VAL A 59 13.28 6.34 8.61
N TYR A 60 12.70 5.16 8.49
CA TYR A 60 12.44 4.52 7.21
C TYR A 60 10.94 4.44 6.99
N ARG A 61 10.47 4.91 5.84
CA ARG A 61 9.06 4.93 5.47
C ARG A 61 8.84 4.05 4.23
N PRO A 62 8.76 2.73 4.39
CA PRO A 62 8.46 1.83 3.27
C PRO A 62 7.05 2.03 2.75
N GLY A 63 6.87 1.75 1.46
CA GLY A 63 5.57 1.55 0.83
C GLY A 63 4.90 0.27 1.33
N VAL A 64 3.92 -0.23 0.57
CA VAL A 64 3.32 -1.55 0.82
C VAL A 64 4.36 -2.61 0.48
N VAL A 65 4.83 -3.33 1.48
CA VAL A 65 5.87 -4.35 1.31
C VAL A 65 5.24 -5.62 0.75
N LEU A 66 5.79 -6.09 -0.36
CA LEU A 66 5.46 -7.36 -1.01
C LEU A 66 6.49 -8.43 -0.66
N GLY A 67 6.26 -9.65 -1.13
CA GLY A 67 7.21 -10.75 -1.04
C GLY A 67 8.54 -10.44 -1.74
N ASP A 68 9.50 -11.35 -1.57
CA ASP A 68 10.81 -11.29 -2.20
C ASP A 68 10.69 -11.21 -3.73
N SER A 69 11.47 -10.34 -4.37
CA SER A 69 11.38 -10.08 -5.81
C SER A 69 11.80 -11.24 -6.68
N LYS A 70 12.60 -12.16 -6.17
CA LYS A 70 13.17 -13.30 -6.90
C LYS A 70 12.38 -14.57 -6.65
N THR A 71 12.00 -14.84 -5.41
CA THR A 71 11.32 -16.07 -4.99
C THR A 71 9.81 -15.93 -4.89
N GLY A 72 9.31 -14.70 -4.69
CA GLY A 72 7.90 -14.43 -4.39
C GLY A 72 7.48 -14.83 -2.99
N GLU A 73 8.39 -15.30 -2.15
CA GLU A 73 8.08 -15.74 -0.79
C GLU A 73 7.63 -14.57 0.09
N ILE A 74 6.64 -14.83 0.92
CA ILE A 74 6.12 -13.90 1.91
C ILE A 74 5.62 -14.66 3.14
N ASP A 75 6.02 -14.21 4.32
CA ASP A 75 5.62 -14.84 5.58
C ASP A 75 4.17 -14.56 5.95
N LYS A 76 3.65 -13.40 5.58
CA LYS A 76 2.31 -12.98 5.96
C LYS A 76 1.52 -12.49 4.76
N ILE A 77 0.34 -13.09 4.54
CA ILE A 77 -0.62 -12.64 3.52
C ILE A 77 -1.37 -11.42 4.08
N ASP A 78 -1.06 -10.23 3.55
CA ASP A 78 -1.65 -8.95 3.94
C ASP A 78 -1.78 -8.01 2.74
N GLY A 79 -2.48 -6.87 2.90
CA GLY A 79 -2.60 -5.83 1.90
C GLY A 79 -3.10 -6.33 0.53
N PRO A 80 -2.34 -6.15 -0.56
CA PRO A 80 -2.78 -6.51 -1.92
C PRO A 80 -3.08 -7.98 -2.12
N TYR A 81 -2.53 -8.87 -1.29
CA TYR A 81 -2.75 -10.32 -1.40
C TYR A 81 -4.20 -10.75 -1.14
N TYR A 82 -5.00 -9.93 -0.46
CA TYR A 82 -6.44 -10.19 -0.31
C TYR A 82 -7.17 -10.25 -1.66
N PHE A 83 -6.69 -9.54 -2.66
CA PHE A 83 -7.25 -9.60 -4.02
C PHE A 83 -7.02 -10.94 -4.70
N PHE A 84 -6.05 -11.74 -4.26
CA PHE A 84 -5.77 -13.05 -4.87
C PHE A 84 -6.94 -14.01 -4.76
N LYS A 85 -7.66 -14.02 -3.63
CA LYS A 85 -8.88 -14.83 -3.48
C LYS A 85 -9.97 -14.42 -4.46
N LEU A 86 -10.13 -13.12 -4.69
CA LEU A 86 -11.06 -12.60 -5.68
C LEU A 86 -10.66 -13.03 -7.11
N ILE A 87 -9.39 -12.86 -7.44
CA ILE A 87 -8.84 -13.24 -8.76
C ILE A 87 -9.00 -14.75 -9.00
N GLN A 88 -8.71 -15.59 -8.02
CA GLN A 88 -8.92 -17.05 -8.11
C GLN A 88 -10.37 -17.41 -8.37
N LYS A 89 -11.34 -16.73 -7.72
CA LYS A 89 -12.76 -16.94 -7.96
C LYS A 89 -13.16 -16.47 -9.36
N MET A 90 -12.66 -15.33 -9.81
CA MET A 90 -12.89 -14.84 -11.16
C MET A 90 -12.40 -15.86 -12.21
N ARG A 91 -11.19 -16.43 -12.01
CA ARG A 91 -10.64 -17.48 -12.86
C ARG A 91 -11.53 -18.74 -12.92
N ALA A 92 -12.09 -19.14 -11.77
CA ALA A 92 -12.94 -20.33 -11.70
C ALA A 92 -14.33 -20.14 -12.34
N MET A 93 -14.83 -18.88 -12.41
CA MET A 93 -16.18 -18.57 -12.88
C MET A 93 -16.22 -18.05 -14.31
N LEU A 94 -15.15 -17.45 -14.80
CA LEU A 94 -15.10 -16.72 -16.06
C LEU A 94 -13.89 -17.17 -16.90
N PRO A 95 -14.06 -17.31 -18.23
CA PRO A 95 -12.92 -17.61 -19.09
C PRO A 95 -11.94 -16.42 -19.17
N PRO A 96 -10.64 -16.67 -19.37
CA PRO A 96 -9.60 -15.61 -19.36
C PRO A 96 -9.79 -14.49 -20.38
N TRP A 97 -10.47 -14.79 -21.49
CA TRP A 97 -10.75 -13.82 -22.56
C TRP A 97 -11.92 -12.87 -22.26
N MET A 98 -12.73 -13.16 -21.25
CA MET A 98 -13.88 -12.30 -20.88
C MET A 98 -13.36 -11.01 -20.22
N PRO A 99 -13.75 -9.82 -20.75
CA PRO A 99 -13.35 -8.57 -20.12
C PRO A 99 -14.04 -8.39 -18.76
N GLY A 100 -13.24 -8.18 -17.72
CA GLY A 100 -13.73 -7.84 -16.39
C GLY A 100 -13.93 -6.33 -16.23
N ILE A 101 -14.80 -5.96 -15.28
CA ILE A 101 -14.95 -4.58 -14.84
C ILE A 101 -14.13 -4.42 -13.55
N GLY A 102 -13.25 -3.46 -13.52
CA GLY A 102 -12.43 -3.11 -12.35
C GLY A 102 -12.70 -1.68 -11.87
N ILE A 103 -12.23 -1.42 -10.66
CA ILE A 103 -12.27 -0.09 -10.05
C ILE A 103 -10.88 0.52 -10.17
N GLU A 104 -10.79 1.74 -10.68
CA GLU A 104 -9.57 2.52 -10.68
C GLU A 104 -9.60 3.47 -9.47
N GLY A 105 -8.62 3.39 -8.59
CA GLY A 105 -8.61 4.12 -7.31
C GLY A 105 -7.30 4.85 -7.01
N GLY A 106 -6.52 5.22 -8.02
CA GLY A 106 -5.26 5.91 -7.81
C GLY A 106 -4.04 5.00 -7.97
N ARG A 107 -2.93 5.38 -7.34
CA ARG A 107 -1.66 4.65 -7.37
C ARG A 107 -1.40 3.98 -6.04
N MET A 108 -0.81 2.80 -6.08
CA MET A 108 -0.37 2.08 -4.89
C MET A 108 1.15 1.90 -4.93
N ASN A 109 1.83 2.43 -3.95
CA ASN A 109 3.28 2.27 -3.86
C ASN A 109 3.59 0.93 -3.21
N MET A 110 4.08 -0.01 -4.00
CA MET A 110 4.42 -1.37 -3.61
C MET A 110 5.90 -1.62 -3.86
N VAL A 111 6.58 -2.20 -2.90
CA VAL A 111 8.01 -2.50 -2.96
C VAL A 111 8.28 -3.92 -2.46
N PRO A 112 9.23 -4.65 -3.04
CA PRO A 112 9.59 -5.98 -2.54
C PRO A 112 10.39 -5.89 -1.24
N VAL A 113 10.29 -6.93 -0.41
CA VAL A 113 10.93 -6.97 0.91
C VAL A 113 12.45 -6.93 0.82
N ASP A 114 13.05 -7.60 -0.15
CA ASP A 114 14.50 -7.60 -0.38
C ASP A 114 15.02 -6.18 -0.67
N PHE A 115 14.31 -5.39 -1.48
CA PHE A 115 14.63 -3.96 -1.67
C PHE A 115 14.59 -3.18 -0.35
N VAL A 116 13.56 -3.39 0.46
CA VAL A 116 13.42 -2.68 1.76
C VAL A 116 14.55 -3.05 2.70
N VAL A 117 14.94 -4.33 2.74
CA VAL A 117 16.05 -4.82 3.56
C VAL A 117 17.37 -4.23 3.09
N ASP A 118 17.69 -4.33 1.80
CA ASP A 118 18.95 -3.86 1.23
C ASP A 118 19.10 -2.33 1.40
N ALA A 119 18.03 -1.57 1.13
CA ALA A 119 18.04 -0.12 1.30
C ALA A 119 18.19 0.28 2.78
N THR A 120 17.49 -0.42 3.68
CA THR A 120 17.62 -0.18 5.12
C THR A 120 19.03 -0.48 5.61
N ASP A 121 19.62 -1.62 5.20
CA ASP A 121 20.98 -2.01 5.57
C ASP A 121 21.99 -0.99 5.06
N HIS A 122 21.89 -0.60 3.79
CA HIS A 122 22.77 0.39 3.19
C HIS A 122 22.73 1.73 3.95
N ILE A 123 21.54 2.27 4.20
CA ILE A 123 21.37 3.54 4.92
C ILE A 123 21.80 3.38 6.38
N ALA A 124 21.50 2.25 7.02
CA ALA A 124 21.84 1.98 8.41
C ALA A 124 23.36 2.04 8.66
N HIS A 125 24.14 1.48 7.75
CA HIS A 125 25.59 1.39 7.83
C HIS A 125 26.31 2.55 7.14
N ALA A 126 25.59 3.46 6.50
CA ALA A 126 26.20 4.65 5.92
C ALA A 126 26.90 5.49 6.99
N ALA A 127 28.22 5.68 6.80
CA ALA A 127 29.05 6.45 7.71
C ALA A 127 28.72 7.96 7.72
N ASP A 128 27.99 8.43 6.72
CA ASP A 128 27.63 9.83 6.57
C ASP A 128 26.62 10.27 7.65
N LYS A 129 27.11 11.12 8.56
CA LYS A 129 26.30 11.71 9.63
C LYS A 129 25.22 12.67 9.11
N SER A 130 25.30 13.10 7.85
CA SER A 130 24.25 13.94 7.22
C SER A 130 22.90 13.21 7.09
N HIS A 131 22.91 11.88 7.18
CA HIS A 131 21.72 11.04 7.24
C HIS A 131 21.02 11.02 8.61
N ASN A 132 21.65 11.53 9.65
CA ASN A 132 21.07 11.57 10.99
C ASN A 132 19.94 12.61 11.06
N LYS A 133 18.92 12.29 11.84
CA LYS A 133 17.68 13.08 11.99
C LYS A 133 16.91 13.28 10.67
N LYS A 134 16.98 12.28 9.78
CA LYS A 134 16.26 12.25 8.50
C LYS A 134 15.32 11.06 8.40
N ALA A 135 14.26 11.25 7.63
CA ALA A 135 13.40 10.18 7.15
C ALA A 135 13.78 9.83 5.71
N PHE A 136 13.58 8.57 5.33
CA PHE A 136 13.85 8.01 4.01
C PHE A 136 12.60 7.30 3.49
N HIS A 137 12.17 7.61 2.29
CA HIS A 137 11.09 6.91 1.62
C HIS A 137 11.64 5.70 0.87
N LEU A 138 11.30 4.51 1.34
CA LEU A 138 11.62 3.26 0.66
C LEU A 138 10.44 2.89 -0.25
N THR A 139 10.38 3.54 -1.39
CA THR A 139 9.21 3.53 -2.28
C THR A 139 9.63 3.45 -3.74
N ASP A 140 8.72 2.98 -4.59
CA ASP A 140 8.87 3.08 -6.04
C ASP A 140 8.65 4.54 -6.48
N PRO A 141 9.60 5.17 -7.19
CA PRO A 141 9.44 6.53 -7.70
C PRO A 141 8.36 6.66 -8.78
N ALA A 142 7.94 5.54 -9.41
CA ALA A 142 6.93 5.51 -10.46
C ALA A 142 5.83 4.46 -10.17
N PRO A 143 5.10 4.57 -9.04
CA PRO A 143 4.17 3.55 -8.60
C PRO A 143 3.05 3.31 -9.62
N LEU A 144 2.70 2.05 -9.80
CA LEU A 144 1.65 1.63 -10.72
C LEU A 144 0.26 2.07 -10.22
N ARG A 145 -0.67 2.24 -11.16
CA ARG A 145 -2.08 2.38 -10.82
C ARG A 145 -2.61 1.08 -10.25
N ILE A 146 -3.57 1.16 -9.33
CA ILE A 146 -4.18 -0.02 -8.70
C ILE A 146 -4.72 -0.99 -9.76
N GLY A 147 -5.42 -0.49 -10.78
CA GLY A 147 -5.95 -1.32 -11.86
C GLY A 147 -4.86 -2.02 -12.70
N ASP A 148 -3.70 -1.39 -12.88
CA ASP A 148 -2.57 -2.01 -13.57
C ASP A 148 -1.96 -3.13 -12.72
N SER A 149 -1.78 -2.90 -11.43
CA SER A 149 -1.29 -3.92 -10.49
C SER A 149 -2.23 -5.13 -10.42
N LEU A 150 -3.54 -4.89 -10.33
CA LEU A 150 -4.54 -5.96 -10.33
C LEU A 150 -4.54 -6.75 -11.64
N ASN A 151 -4.31 -6.10 -12.79
CA ASN A 151 -4.19 -6.78 -14.07
C ASN A 151 -2.89 -7.61 -14.18
N ILE A 152 -1.79 -7.19 -13.55
CA ILE A 152 -0.60 -8.01 -13.44
C ILE A 152 -0.91 -9.29 -12.66
N PHE A 153 -1.59 -9.18 -11.52
CA PHE A 153 -1.99 -10.34 -10.72
C PHE A 153 -2.97 -11.25 -11.47
N ALA A 154 -3.97 -10.67 -12.15
CA ALA A 154 -4.94 -11.43 -12.94
C ALA A 154 -4.26 -12.19 -14.09
N ARG A 155 -3.31 -11.56 -14.78
CA ARG A 155 -2.53 -12.18 -15.86
C ARG A 155 -1.69 -13.36 -15.35
N ALA A 156 -0.96 -13.17 -14.24
CA ALA A 156 -0.17 -14.21 -13.60
C ALA A 156 -1.04 -15.40 -13.16
N ALA A 157 -2.28 -15.13 -12.73
CA ALA A 157 -3.24 -16.15 -12.33
C ALA A 157 -4.04 -16.76 -13.48
N HIS A 158 -3.82 -16.37 -14.74
CA HIS A 158 -4.64 -16.73 -15.90
C HIS A 158 -6.14 -16.44 -15.70
N ALA A 159 -6.45 -15.31 -15.06
CA ALA A 159 -7.80 -14.84 -14.80
C ALA A 159 -8.18 -13.69 -15.76
N PRO A 160 -9.49 -13.40 -15.91
CA PRO A 160 -9.96 -12.26 -16.67
C PRO A 160 -9.31 -10.94 -16.21
N GLN A 161 -8.87 -10.13 -17.18
CA GLN A 161 -8.30 -8.81 -16.89
C GLN A 161 -9.39 -7.75 -16.84
N MET A 162 -9.17 -6.72 -16.04
CA MET A 162 -10.06 -5.57 -15.93
C MET A 162 -9.85 -4.64 -17.14
N ALA A 163 -10.58 -4.91 -18.22
CA ALA A 163 -10.52 -4.12 -19.45
C ALA A 163 -11.27 -2.79 -19.32
N LEU A 164 -12.38 -2.80 -18.59
CA LEU A 164 -13.15 -1.60 -18.28
C LEU A 164 -12.82 -1.16 -16.85
N ARG A 165 -12.32 0.06 -16.70
CA ARG A 165 -11.97 0.63 -15.40
C ARG A 165 -12.87 1.81 -15.09
N VAL A 166 -13.61 1.69 -14.00
CA VAL A 166 -14.50 2.75 -13.51
C VAL A 166 -13.78 3.48 -12.38
N ASN A 167 -13.69 4.80 -12.48
CA ASN A 167 -13.07 5.61 -11.42
C ASN A 167 -13.90 5.47 -10.13
N ALA A 168 -13.25 5.09 -9.03
CA ALA A 168 -13.90 4.93 -7.73
C ALA A 168 -14.60 6.21 -7.27
N ALA A 169 -14.10 7.39 -7.62
CA ALA A 169 -14.73 8.67 -7.31
C ALA A 169 -16.14 8.82 -7.91
N LEU A 170 -16.42 8.16 -9.05
CA LEU A 170 -17.75 8.19 -9.65
C LEU A 170 -18.80 7.46 -8.80
N PHE A 171 -18.40 6.52 -7.96
CA PHE A 171 -19.33 5.83 -7.06
C PHE A 171 -19.83 6.73 -5.91
N GLY A 172 -19.10 7.80 -5.57
CA GLY A 172 -19.54 8.80 -4.60
C GLY A 172 -20.80 9.57 -5.02
N PHE A 173 -21.10 9.61 -6.32
CA PHE A 173 -22.30 10.26 -6.88
C PHE A 173 -23.49 9.30 -7.05
N ILE A 174 -23.29 7.98 -6.84
CA ILE A 174 -24.37 6.99 -6.99
C ILE A 174 -25.17 6.94 -5.69
N PRO A 175 -26.48 7.22 -5.71
CA PRO A 175 -27.32 7.10 -4.53
C PRO A 175 -27.22 5.71 -3.91
N SER A 176 -27.17 5.65 -2.57
CA SER A 176 -27.04 4.39 -1.83
C SER A 176 -28.16 3.36 -2.15
N SER A 177 -29.32 3.85 -2.60
CA SER A 177 -30.42 3.02 -3.08
C SER A 177 -30.07 2.23 -4.35
N VAL A 178 -29.35 2.85 -5.28
CA VAL A 178 -28.90 2.18 -6.52
C VAL A 178 -27.81 1.15 -6.21
N ILE A 179 -26.88 1.49 -5.31
CA ILE A 179 -25.84 0.55 -4.85
C ILE A 179 -26.49 -0.67 -4.18
N LYS A 180 -27.50 -0.45 -3.33
CA LYS A 180 -28.28 -1.54 -2.70
C LYS A 180 -29.03 -2.37 -3.74
N GLY A 181 -29.63 -1.73 -4.74
CA GLY A 181 -30.33 -2.41 -5.83
C GLY A 181 -29.41 -3.31 -6.65
N VAL A 182 -28.23 -2.81 -7.04
CA VAL A 182 -27.22 -3.59 -7.79
C VAL A 182 -26.64 -4.71 -6.92
N SER A 183 -26.38 -4.47 -5.64
CA SER A 183 -25.87 -5.49 -4.71
C SER A 183 -26.89 -6.58 -4.36
N SER A 184 -28.17 -6.36 -4.61
CA SER A 184 -29.23 -7.37 -4.44
C SER A 184 -29.40 -8.30 -5.64
N LEU A 185 -28.79 -7.99 -6.79
CA LEU A 185 -28.84 -8.86 -7.98
C LEU A 185 -28.18 -10.22 -7.67
N PRO A 186 -28.78 -11.35 -8.11
CA PRO A 186 -28.31 -12.69 -7.77
C PRO A 186 -26.83 -12.95 -8.03
N PRO A 187 -26.23 -12.53 -9.17
CA PRO A 187 -24.81 -12.74 -9.41
C PRO A 187 -23.93 -11.90 -8.46
N VAL A 188 -24.30 -10.65 -8.15
CA VAL A 188 -23.55 -9.75 -7.27
C VAL A 188 -23.65 -10.21 -5.81
N ARG A 189 -24.84 -10.68 -5.39
CA ARG A 189 -25.07 -11.24 -4.06
C ARG A 189 -24.23 -12.50 -3.82
N ARG A 190 -24.08 -13.38 -4.83
CA ARG A 190 -23.20 -14.55 -4.74
C ARG A 190 -21.73 -14.15 -4.55
N ILE A 191 -21.27 -13.12 -5.26
CA ILE A 191 -19.89 -12.60 -5.11
C ILE A 191 -19.69 -12.01 -3.70
N LYS A 192 -20.65 -11.23 -3.19
CA LYS A 192 -20.58 -10.64 -1.86
C LYS A 192 -20.48 -11.71 -0.75
N HIS A 193 -21.33 -12.73 -0.76
CA HIS A 193 -21.26 -13.85 0.19
C HIS A 193 -20.01 -14.72 0.04
N ALA A 194 -19.30 -14.60 -1.07
CA ALA A 194 -18.10 -15.37 -1.34
C ALA A 194 -16.81 -14.61 -0.93
N VAL A 195 -16.90 -13.31 -0.63
CA VAL A 195 -15.76 -12.45 -0.26
C VAL A 195 -15.77 -12.08 1.23
N MET A 196 -16.92 -12.16 1.90
CA MET A 196 -17.07 -12.07 3.35
C MET A 196 -16.94 -13.46 3.98
#